data_c06dabcd5262ccf6d71f4d12d6c7860e
#
_entry.id   c06dabcd5262ccf6d71f4d12d6c7860e
#
_cell.length_a   1.000
_cell.length_b   1.000
_cell.length_c   1.000
_cell.angle_alpha   90.00
_cell.angle_beta   90.00
_cell.angle_gamma   90.00
#
_symmetry.space_group_name_H-M   'P 1'
#
loop_
_entity.id
_entity.type
_entity.pdbx_description
1 polymer ?
#
loop_
_entity_poly.entity_id
_entity_poly.type
_entity_poly.pdbx_seq_one_letter_code
_entity_poly.pdbx_strand_id
1 'polypeptide(L)'
;LPKSLAKLNLDVKVILPRYKCIPWKYQEKMEYRGSFYMNLCADGRQYYVGIMEYQEDGVVYDFIDNDDFFSWGNPYTNLIDDIPKFCFFAKASLAALNYLDWTPDVVHCHDWQAALVPLYLRTCFKDTNVGRASAVLTIHNLKFQGIYDRKMIQYWSGLPDYVFNKDCMIQNWLDANMLKGGIAYANKVTTVSN
;
A
#
# COMPACT_ATOMS: atom_id res chain seq x y z
N LEU A 1 17.08 -0.85 4.87
CA LEU A 1 16.55 -2.21 4.93
C LEU A 1 16.65 -2.94 3.58
N PRO A 2 16.10 -2.44 2.42
CA PRO A 2 16.10 -3.20 1.16
C PRO A 2 17.50 -3.62 0.70
N LYS A 3 18.46 -2.69 0.63
CA LYS A 3 19.86 -2.99 0.26
C LYS A 3 20.54 -4.00 1.20
N SER A 4 20.17 -4.02 2.48
CA SER A 4 20.71 -5.01 3.43
C SER A 4 20.13 -6.41 3.19
N LEU A 5 18.84 -6.49 2.82
CA LEU A 5 18.19 -7.74 2.46
C LEU A 5 18.74 -8.31 1.15
N ALA A 6 18.95 -7.46 0.15
CA ALA A 6 19.56 -7.87 -1.13
C ALA A 6 20.98 -8.47 -0.92
N LYS A 7 21.76 -7.93 0.01
CA LYS A 7 23.10 -8.50 0.38
C LYS A 7 23.01 -9.89 1.02
N LEU A 8 21.84 -10.29 1.51
CA LEU A 8 21.58 -11.64 2.02
C LEU A 8 21.08 -12.60 0.93
N ASN A 9 21.21 -12.23 -0.35
CA ASN A 9 20.73 -12.99 -1.51
C ASN A 9 19.23 -13.21 -1.53
N LEU A 10 18.46 -12.26 -0.97
CA LEU A 10 17.02 -12.24 -1.10
C LEU A 10 16.63 -11.45 -2.36
N ASP A 11 15.60 -11.93 -3.08
CA ASP A 11 14.97 -11.16 -4.15
C ASP A 11 14.09 -10.08 -3.53
N VAL A 12 14.45 -8.80 -3.74
CA VAL A 12 13.84 -7.66 -3.05
C VAL A 12 13.27 -6.67 -4.04
N LYS A 13 11.96 -6.45 -3.94
CA LYS A 13 11.27 -5.33 -4.59
C LYS A 13 10.82 -4.30 -3.55
N VAL A 14 10.90 -3.03 -3.90
CA VAL A 14 10.36 -1.91 -3.14
C VAL A 14 9.25 -1.28 -3.96
N ILE A 15 8.04 -1.15 -3.41
CA ILE A 15 6.94 -0.50 -4.09
C ILE A 15 6.69 0.87 -3.46
N LEU A 16 6.66 1.90 -4.29
CA LEU A 16 6.51 3.30 -3.89
C LEU A 16 5.51 4.02 -4.77
N PRO A 17 4.83 5.07 -4.26
CA PRO A 17 4.11 5.98 -5.14
C PRO A 17 5.06 6.76 -6.04
N ARG A 18 4.69 6.97 -7.30
CA ARG A 18 5.45 7.83 -8.21
C ARG A 18 5.09 9.30 -7.97
N TYR A 19 5.59 9.87 -6.88
CA TYR A 19 5.38 11.28 -6.60
C TYR A 19 6.09 12.18 -7.60
N LYS A 20 5.46 13.28 -8.00
CA LYS A 20 6.10 14.31 -8.86
C LYS A 20 7.33 14.96 -8.23
N CYS A 21 7.44 14.96 -6.90
CA CYS A 21 8.59 15.50 -6.19
C CYS A 21 9.85 14.62 -6.28
N ILE A 22 9.78 13.41 -6.84
CA ILE A 22 10.95 12.56 -7.08
C ILE A 22 11.89 13.31 -8.04
N PRO A 23 13.18 13.49 -7.70
CA PRO A 23 14.12 14.22 -8.54
C PRO A 23 14.21 13.62 -9.95
N TRP A 24 14.29 14.50 -10.97
CA TRP A 24 14.32 14.13 -12.38
C TRP A 24 15.40 13.08 -12.71
N LYS A 25 16.59 13.18 -12.11
CA LYS A 25 17.69 12.22 -12.27
C LYS A 25 17.33 10.75 -11.99
N TYR A 26 16.25 10.51 -11.22
CA TYR A 26 15.71 9.16 -11.01
C TYR A 26 14.56 8.89 -11.98
N GLN A 27 13.70 9.87 -12.22
CA GLN A 27 12.53 9.71 -13.10
C GLN A 27 12.96 9.38 -14.55
N GLU A 28 14.01 10.02 -15.07
CA GLU A 28 14.54 9.79 -16.42
C GLU A 28 15.10 8.37 -16.65
N LYS A 29 15.42 7.67 -15.55
CA LYS A 29 15.95 6.29 -15.57
C LYS A 29 14.88 5.23 -15.32
N MET A 30 13.63 5.66 -15.04
CA MET A 30 12.54 4.73 -14.84
C MET A 30 12.10 4.14 -16.17
N GLU A 31 11.91 2.82 -16.20
CA GLU A 31 11.40 2.09 -17.35
C GLU A 31 9.90 1.79 -17.16
N TYR A 32 9.10 2.03 -18.18
CA TYR A 32 7.69 1.69 -18.16
C TYR A 32 7.51 0.17 -18.28
N ARG A 33 6.78 -0.43 -17.31
CA ARG A 33 6.56 -1.87 -17.24
C ARG A 33 5.14 -2.30 -17.63
N GLY A 34 4.23 -1.36 -17.76
CA GLY A 34 2.87 -1.59 -18.17
C GLY A 34 1.86 -0.80 -17.35
N SER A 35 0.58 -0.99 -17.69
CA SER A 35 -0.53 -0.36 -16.97
C SER A 35 -1.80 -1.18 -17.10
N PHE A 36 -2.72 -0.95 -16.20
CA PHE A 36 -4.05 -1.56 -16.17
C PHE A 36 -5.04 -0.65 -15.44
N TYR A 37 -6.33 -1.03 -15.47
CA TYR A 37 -7.36 -0.37 -14.66
C TYR A 37 -7.79 -1.30 -13.53
N MET A 38 -8.00 -0.73 -12.36
CA MET A 38 -8.35 -1.44 -11.14
C MET A 38 -9.58 -0.81 -10.48
N ASN A 39 -10.53 -1.64 -10.05
CA ASN A 39 -11.61 -1.18 -9.17
C ASN A 39 -11.03 -0.83 -7.80
N LEU A 40 -11.31 0.36 -7.30
CA LEU A 40 -10.87 0.82 -5.98
C LEU A 40 -12.03 0.89 -5.01
N CYS A 41 -12.92 1.84 -5.24
CA CYS A 41 -13.98 2.22 -4.33
C CYS A 41 -15.10 1.16 -4.23
N ALA A 42 -15.95 1.31 -3.20
CA ALA A 42 -17.11 0.44 -2.98
C ALA A 42 -18.12 0.45 -4.14
N ASP A 43 -18.17 1.51 -4.94
CA ASP A 43 -19.01 1.64 -6.13
C ASP A 43 -18.41 0.98 -7.40
N GLY A 44 -17.23 0.38 -7.30
CA GLY A 44 -16.55 -0.27 -8.42
C GLY A 44 -15.90 0.69 -9.41
N ARG A 45 -15.72 1.98 -9.08
CA ARG A 45 -15.02 2.93 -9.94
C ARG A 45 -13.61 2.44 -10.26
N GLN A 46 -13.26 2.51 -11.53
CA GLN A 46 -11.95 2.08 -12.03
C GLN A 46 -10.96 3.24 -12.06
N TYR A 47 -9.73 2.93 -11.64
CA TYR A 47 -8.61 3.86 -11.66
C TYR A 47 -7.45 3.27 -12.45
N TYR A 48 -6.76 4.14 -13.19
CA TYR A 48 -5.53 3.80 -13.89
C TYR A 48 -4.42 3.45 -12.88
N VAL A 49 -3.66 2.41 -13.18
CA VAL A 49 -2.46 2.01 -12.46
C VAL A 49 -1.33 1.85 -13.46
N GLY A 50 -0.37 2.74 -13.47
CA GLY A 50 0.87 2.60 -14.23
C GLY A 50 1.97 2.03 -13.33
N ILE A 51 2.94 1.33 -13.94
CA ILE A 51 4.10 0.78 -13.26
C ILE A 51 5.35 1.27 -13.95
N MET A 52 6.21 1.97 -13.20
CA MET A 52 7.53 2.38 -13.62
C MET A 52 8.56 1.66 -12.76
N GLU A 53 9.60 1.10 -13.35
CA GLU A 53 10.64 0.36 -12.65
C GLU A 53 11.96 1.11 -12.67
N TYR A 54 12.69 1.11 -11.58
CA TYR A 54 14.06 1.57 -11.44
C TYR A 54 14.88 0.55 -10.66
N GLN A 55 16.12 0.35 -11.04
CA GLN A 55 17.00 -0.62 -10.38
C GLN A 55 18.26 0.06 -9.84
N GLU A 56 18.60 -0.22 -8.59
CA GLU A 56 19.83 0.26 -7.96
C GLU A 56 20.31 -0.69 -6.86
N ASP A 57 21.60 -0.99 -6.82
CA ASP A 57 22.28 -1.79 -5.78
C ASP A 57 21.60 -3.15 -5.49
N GLY A 58 21.14 -3.82 -6.55
CA GLY A 58 20.50 -5.15 -6.46
C GLY A 58 19.06 -5.11 -5.93
N VAL A 59 18.46 -3.94 -5.84
CA VAL A 59 17.05 -3.74 -5.45
C VAL A 59 16.26 -3.23 -6.65
N VAL A 60 15.10 -3.82 -6.88
CA VAL A 60 14.12 -3.35 -7.85
C VAL A 60 13.13 -2.43 -7.15
N TYR A 61 12.90 -1.25 -7.71
CA TYR A 61 11.94 -0.25 -7.23
C TYR A 61 10.81 -0.13 -8.26
N ASP A 62 9.62 -0.58 -7.90
CA ASP A 62 8.41 -0.41 -8.69
C ASP A 62 7.64 0.82 -8.19
N PHE A 63 7.43 1.80 -9.06
CA PHE A 63 6.69 3.02 -8.75
C PHE A 63 5.28 2.92 -9.32
N ILE A 64 4.29 3.03 -8.45
CA ILE A 64 2.88 3.10 -8.83
C ILE A 64 2.56 4.50 -9.35
N ASP A 65 2.18 4.59 -10.60
CA ASP A 65 1.89 5.83 -11.31
C ASP A 65 0.38 6.07 -11.41
N ASN A 66 -0.05 7.23 -10.92
CA ASN A 66 -1.38 7.76 -11.11
C ASN A 66 -1.36 9.26 -10.81
N ASP A 67 -1.71 10.07 -11.81
CA ASP A 67 -1.67 11.53 -11.69
C ASP A 67 -2.71 12.08 -10.71
N ASP A 68 -3.87 11.45 -10.56
CA ASP A 68 -4.92 11.92 -9.66
C ASP A 68 -4.50 11.87 -8.19
N PHE A 69 -3.66 10.89 -7.83
CA PHE A 69 -3.23 10.65 -6.44
C PHE A 69 -1.83 11.16 -6.11
N PHE A 70 -0.90 11.19 -7.08
CA PHE A 70 0.51 11.41 -6.79
C PHE A 70 1.12 12.66 -7.43
N SER A 71 0.33 13.41 -8.21
CA SER A 71 0.79 14.64 -8.88
C SER A 71 0.82 15.87 -8.00
N TRP A 72 0.15 15.87 -6.86
CA TRP A 72 -0.09 17.04 -6.04
C TRP A 72 0.88 17.14 -4.85
N GLY A 73 1.65 18.21 -4.81
CA GLY A 73 2.33 18.72 -3.62
C GLY A 73 3.27 17.74 -2.93
N ASN A 74 3.24 17.76 -1.61
CA ASN A 74 4.03 16.89 -0.75
C ASN A 74 3.42 15.49 -0.64
N PRO A 75 4.22 14.45 -0.34
CA PRO A 75 3.74 13.09 -0.09
C PRO A 75 2.63 12.98 0.96
N TYR A 76 2.66 13.87 1.95
CA TYR A 76 1.66 13.99 3.01
C TYR A 76 1.02 15.37 2.98
N THR A 77 -0.32 15.42 3.01
CA THR A 77 -1.08 16.67 2.98
C THR A 77 -2.04 16.75 4.18
N ASN A 78 -3.24 16.27 4.01
CA ASN A 78 -4.27 16.18 5.04
C ASN A 78 -5.02 14.86 4.87
N LEU A 79 -5.75 14.40 5.89
CA LEU A 79 -6.40 13.09 5.85
C LEU A 79 -7.50 12.97 4.79
N ILE A 80 -8.15 14.07 4.39
CA ILE A 80 -9.17 14.04 3.34
C ILE A 80 -8.56 13.57 2.01
N ASP A 81 -7.36 14.06 1.67
CA ASP A 81 -6.65 13.70 0.44
C ASP A 81 -5.81 12.43 0.62
N ASP A 82 -5.25 12.24 1.81
CA ASP A 82 -4.33 11.12 2.08
C ASP A 82 -5.05 9.77 2.23
N ILE A 83 -6.29 9.74 2.75
CA ILE A 83 -7.07 8.48 2.86
C ILE A 83 -7.32 7.86 1.48
N PRO A 84 -7.89 8.58 0.49
CA PRO A 84 -8.05 8.04 -0.87
C PRO A 84 -6.73 7.58 -1.49
N LYS A 85 -5.69 8.41 -1.36
CA LYS A 85 -4.35 8.18 -1.88
C LYS A 85 -3.76 6.85 -1.38
N PHE A 86 -3.81 6.62 -0.07
CA PHE A 86 -3.20 5.42 0.50
C PHE A 86 -4.11 4.19 0.43
N CYS A 87 -5.44 4.34 0.31
CA CYS A 87 -6.32 3.25 -0.11
C CYS A 87 -5.94 2.78 -1.54
N PHE A 88 -5.78 3.73 -2.46
CA PHE A 88 -5.35 3.43 -3.83
C PHE A 88 -3.97 2.77 -3.84
N PHE A 89 -2.97 3.37 -3.20
CA PHE A 89 -1.60 2.86 -3.18
C PHE A 89 -1.53 1.42 -2.64
N ALA A 90 -2.16 1.15 -1.51
CA ALA A 90 -2.12 -0.18 -0.89
C ALA A 90 -2.72 -1.27 -1.80
N LYS A 91 -3.86 -0.98 -2.45
CA LYS A 91 -4.52 -1.93 -3.36
C LYS A 91 -3.76 -2.07 -4.67
N ALA A 92 -3.32 -0.95 -5.25
CA ALA A 92 -2.57 -0.92 -6.51
C ALA A 92 -1.23 -1.64 -6.41
N SER A 93 -0.55 -1.57 -5.26
CA SER A 93 0.70 -2.29 -5.02
C SER A 93 0.52 -3.80 -5.17
N LEU A 94 -0.52 -4.39 -4.60
CA LEU A 94 -0.80 -5.83 -4.74
C LEU A 94 -1.27 -6.19 -6.15
N ALA A 95 -2.10 -5.35 -6.76
CA ALA A 95 -2.55 -5.54 -8.14
C ALA A 95 -1.38 -5.49 -9.13
N ALA A 96 -0.40 -4.60 -8.91
CA ALA A 96 0.80 -4.50 -9.72
C ALA A 96 1.67 -5.76 -9.62
N LEU A 97 1.82 -6.35 -8.44
CA LEU A 97 2.53 -7.63 -8.27
C LEU A 97 1.87 -8.76 -9.05
N ASN A 98 0.53 -8.87 -9.01
CA ASN A 98 -0.19 -9.84 -9.83
C ASN A 98 -0.02 -9.56 -11.34
N TYR A 99 -0.05 -8.29 -11.75
CA TYR A 99 0.13 -7.90 -13.16
C TYR A 99 1.53 -8.25 -13.68
N LEU A 100 2.56 -8.08 -12.84
CA LEU A 100 3.96 -8.40 -13.15
C LEU A 100 4.28 -9.91 -12.99
N ASP A 101 3.31 -10.73 -12.59
CA ASP A 101 3.48 -12.16 -12.27
C ASP A 101 4.62 -12.41 -11.26
N TRP A 102 4.76 -11.50 -10.28
CA TRP A 102 5.76 -11.61 -9.23
C TRP A 102 5.08 -11.91 -7.88
N THR A 103 5.37 -13.09 -7.31
CA THR A 103 4.74 -13.56 -6.08
C THR A 103 5.74 -13.50 -4.93
N PRO A 104 5.58 -12.58 -3.97
CA PRO A 104 6.44 -12.51 -2.78
C PRO A 104 6.07 -13.58 -1.76
N ASP A 105 7.06 -14.07 -1.01
CA ASP A 105 6.82 -14.85 0.23
C ASP A 105 6.36 -13.92 1.37
N VAL A 106 6.91 -12.69 1.41
CA VAL A 106 6.63 -11.71 2.45
C VAL A 106 6.37 -10.33 1.84
N VAL A 107 5.29 -9.70 2.24
CA VAL A 107 5.02 -8.28 2.00
C VAL A 107 5.27 -7.51 3.29
N HIS A 108 6.26 -6.62 3.28
CA HIS A 108 6.64 -5.81 4.43
C HIS A 108 6.07 -4.39 4.31
N CYS A 109 5.12 -4.07 5.15
CA CYS A 109 4.39 -2.81 5.17
C CYS A 109 4.95 -1.86 6.25
N HIS A 110 4.88 -0.56 6.00
CA HIS A 110 5.40 0.45 6.90
C HIS A 110 4.32 1.49 7.21
N ASP A 111 4.01 1.64 8.50
CA ASP A 111 3.06 2.61 9.05
C ASP A 111 1.63 2.51 8.47
N TRP A 112 0.78 3.50 8.79
CA TRP A 112 -0.62 3.51 8.41
C TRP A 112 -0.85 3.63 6.89
N GLN A 113 0.10 4.21 6.17
CA GLN A 113 0.01 4.39 4.73
C GLN A 113 -0.02 3.07 3.95
N ALA A 114 0.59 2.03 4.51
CA ALA A 114 0.58 0.69 3.93
C ALA A 114 -0.26 -0.31 4.75
N ALA A 115 -0.94 0.15 5.79
CA ALA A 115 -1.63 -0.73 6.74
C ALA A 115 -2.84 -1.46 6.16
N LEU A 116 -3.40 -1.02 5.03
CA LEU A 116 -4.48 -1.76 4.35
C LEU A 116 -3.98 -2.96 3.55
N VAL A 117 -2.69 -3.06 3.26
CA VAL A 117 -2.13 -4.19 2.50
C VAL A 117 -2.43 -5.54 3.16
N PRO A 118 -2.19 -5.75 4.47
CA PRO A 118 -2.56 -7.00 5.15
C PRO A 118 -4.04 -7.37 5.01
N LEU A 119 -4.95 -6.36 5.07
CA LEU A 119 -6.38 -6.60 4.87
C LEU A 119 -6.66 -7.04 3.44
N TYR A 120 -6.12 -6.33 2.45
CA TYR A 120 -6.31 -6.66 1.04
C TYR A 120 -5.81 -8.07 0.70
N LEU A 121 -4.67 -8.49 1.25
CA LEU A 121 -4.14 -9.84 1.06
C LEU A 121 -5.15 -10.93 1.51
N ARG A 122 -5.92 -10.67 2.56
CA ARG A 122 -6.88 -11.64 3.15
C ARG A 122 -8.33 -11.42 2.71
N THR A 123 -8.58 -10.40 1.93
CA THR A 123 -9.92 -10.08 1.40
C THR A 123 -9.91 -10.09 -0.13
N CYS A 124 -9.58 -8.98 -0.76
CA CYS A 124 -9.67 -8.80 -2.21
C CYS A 124 -8.70 -9.67 -3.02
N PHE A 125 -7.55 -10.05 -2.45
CA PHE A 125 -6.50 -10.82 -3.13
C PHE A 125 -6.33 -12.25 -2.60
N LYS A 126 -7.18 -12.72 -1.66
CA LYS A 126 -7.04 -14.03 -0.98
C LYS A 126 -6.91 -15.23 -1.93
N ASP A 127 -7.56 -15.16 -3.08
CA ASP A 127 -7.62 -16.24 -4.06
C ASP A 127 -6.60 -16.05 -5.21
N THR A 128 -5.70 -15.06 -5.10
CA THR A 128 -4.61 -14.81 -6.06
C THR A 128 -3.28 -15.34 -5.54
N ASN A 129 -2.26 -15.39 -6.43
CA ASN A 129 -0.92 -15.82 -6.03
C ASN A 129 -0.34 -14.91 -4.94
N VAL A 130 -0.48 -13.59 -5.08
CA VAL A 130 0.03 -12.63 -4.09
C VAL A 130 -0.68 -12.76 -2.74
N GLY A 131 -1.92 -13.22 -2.71
CA GLY A 131 -2.69 -13.45 -1.48
C GLY A 131 -2.09 -14.52 -0.55
N ARG A 132 -1.14 -15.34 -1.04
CA ARG A 132 -0.42 -16.34 -0.23
C ARG A 132 0.69 -15.73 0.62
N ALA A 133 1.13 -14.52 0.30
CA ALA A 133 2.22 -13.85 1.02
C ALA A 133 1.89 -13.64 2.49
N SER A 134 2.93 -13.72 3.34
CA SER A 134 2.85 -13.29 4.73
C SER A 134 3.01 -11.77 4.82
N ALA A 135 2.22 -11.12 5.68
CA ALA A 135 2.29 -9.68 5.91
C ALA A 135 3.07 -9.37 7.19
N VAL A 136 4.09 -8.53 7.08
CA VAL A 136 4.79 -7.89 8.21
C VAL A 136 4.44 -6.42 8.22
N LEU A 137 4.05 -5.87 9.36
CA LEU A 137 3.76 -4.45 9.53
C LEU A 137 4.70 -3.85 10.56
N THR A 138 5.54 -2.90 10.12
CA THR A 138 6.41 -2.13 11.02
C THR A 138 5.81 -0.77 11.32
N ILE A 139 5.69 -0.44 12.62
CA ILE A 139 5.21 0.85 13.11
C ILE A 139 6.41 1.70 13.49
N HIS A 140 6.65 2.79 12.75
CA HIS A 140 7.71 3.75 13.01
C HIS A 140 7.22 4.89 13.90
N ASN A 141 5.96 5.30 13.74
CA ASN A 141 5.38 6.38 14.52
C ASN A 141 3.89 6.11 14.83
N LEU A 142 3.64 5.67 16.04
CA LEU A 142 2.29 5.32 16.52
C LEU A 142 1.34 6.54 16.62
N LYS A 143 1.86 7.77 16.58
CA LYS A 143 1.03 8.98 16.60
C LYS A 143 0.13 9.09 15.37
N PHE A 144 0.57 8.58 14.22
CA PHE A 144 -0.15 8.66 12.97
C PHE A 144 -0.76 7.29 12.63
N GLN A 145 -2.08 7.20 12.61
CA GLN A 145 -2.79 5.93 12.51
C GLN A 145 -3.78 5.85 11.32
N GLY A 146 -3.94 6.94 10.56
CA GLY A 146 -4.96 6.98 9.52
C GLY A 146 -6.37 6.84 10.10
N ILE A 147 -6.67 7.60 11.16
CA ILE A 147 -8.01 7.65 11.78
C ILE A 147 -8.81 8.74 11.08
N TYR A 148 -9.93 8.36 10.48
CA TYR A 148 -10.82 9.28 9.79
C TYR A 148 -12.25 8.73 9.69
N ASP A 149 -13.15 9.54 9.12
CA ASP A 149 -14.54 9.17 8.92
C ASP A 149 -14.70 7.74 8.37
N ARG A 150 -15.46 6.92 9.07
CA ARG A 150 -15.66 5.51 8.75
C ARG A 150 -16.22 5.29 7.36
N LYS A 151 -17.21 6.10 6.95
CA LYS A 151 -17.89 5.93 5.65
C LYS A 151 -16.93 6.26 4.51
N MET A 152 -16.09 7.28 4.72
CA MET A 152 -15.06 7.66 3.76
C MET A 152 -14.02 6.56 3.57
N ILE A 153 -13.47 6.00 4.66
CA ILE A 153 -12.50 4.89 4.58
C ILE A 153 -13.17 3.66 3.95
N GLN A 154 -14.40 3.33 4.35
CA GLN A 154 -15.15 2.20 3.80
C GLN A 154 -15.38 2.35 2.29
N TYR A 155 -15.80 3.54 1.85
CA TYR A 155 -16.00 3.83 0.43
C TYR A 155 -14.71 3.72 -0.37
N TRP A 156 -13.65 4.43 0.06
CA TRP A 156 -12.40 4.48 -0.70
C TRP A 156 -11.59 3.18 -0.69
N SER A 157 -11.64 2.44 0.41
CA SER A 157 -10.94 1.16 0.48
C SER A 157 -11.60 0.06 -0.34
N GLY A 158 -12.92 0.13 -0.53
CA GLY A 158 -13.69 -0.97 -1.13
C GLY A 158 -13.56 -2.30 -0.39
N LEU A 159 -13.16 -2.24 0.89
CA LEU A 159 -13.07 -3.43 1.75
C LEU A 159 -14.46 -3.92 2.15
N PRO A 160 -14.64 -5.23 2.37
CA PRO A 160 -15.93 -5.78 2.77
C PRO A 160 -16.36 -5.31 4.15
N ASP A 161 -17.69 -5.19 4.36
CA ASP A 161 -18.28 -4.65 5.58
C ASP A 161 -17.83 -5.36 6.86
N TYR A 162 -17.55 -6.65 6.78
CA TYR A 162 -17.20 -7.44 7.97
C TYR A 162 -15.88 -7.02 8.63
N VAL A 163 -14.97 -6.31 7.93
CA VAL A 163 -13.73 -5.79 8.53
C VAL A 163 -13.97 -4.51 9.33
N PHE A 164 -15.14 -3.85 9.15
CA PHE A 164 -15.53 -2.64 9.88
C PHE A 164 -16.24 -2.99 11.19
N ASN A 165 -15.54 -3.68 12.06
CA ASN A 165 -15.99 -4.06 13.41
C ASN A 165 -15.01 -3.57 14.48
N LYS A 166 -15.38 -3.67 15.76
CA LYS A 166 -14.62 -3.16 16.93
C LYS A 166 -13.24 -3.80 17.10
N ASP A 167 -13.05 -5.02 16.61
CA ASP A 167 -11.80 -5.78 16.77
C ASP A 167 -10.83 -5.56 15.59
N CYS A 168 -11.28 -4.81 14.55
CA CYS A 168 -10.49 -4.53 13.36
C CYS A 168 -10.49 -3.01 13.05
N MET A 169 -11.29 -2.56 12.07
CA MET A 169 -11.18 -1.19 11.54
C MET A 169 -11.86 -0.12 12.41
N ILE A 170 -12.85 -0.45 13.22
CA ILE A 170 -13.62 0.55 13.97
C ILE A 170 -12.84 1.11 15.14
N GLN A 171 -12.65 2.43 15.13
CA GLN A 171 -12.06 3.19 16.24
C GLN A 171 -13.13 3.64 17.25
N ASN A 172 -14.23 4.22 16.73
CA ASN A 172 -15.40 4.67 17.50
C ASN A 172 -16.65 4.69 16.59
N TRP A 173 -17.73 5.32 17.01
CA TRP A 173 -18.98 5.39 16.24
C TRP A 173 -18.83 6.01 14.83
N LEU A 174 -17.96 7.01 14.69
CA LEU A 174 -17.82 7.83 13.49
C LEU A 174 -16.58 7.44 12.69
N ASP A 175 -15.51 6.98 13.35
CA ASP A 175 -14.19 6.83 12.78
C ASP A 175 -13.76 5.37 12.65
N ALA A 176 -13.02 5.10 11.57
CA ALA A 176 -12.21 3.90 11.39
C ALA A 176 -10.71 4.25 11.49
N ASN A 177 -9.89 3.23 11.77
CA ASN A 177 -8.45 3.34 11.99
C ASN A 177 -7.72 2.35 11.08
N MET A 178 -7.01 2.86 10.09
CA MET A 178 -6.31 2.04 9.10
C MET A 178 -5.18 1.23 9.73
N LEU A 179 -4.40 1.82 10.62
CA LEU A 179 -3.30 1.13 11.31
C LEU A 179 -3.81 -0.03 12.18
N LYS A 180 -4.92 0.20 12.92
CA LYS A 180 -5.57 -0.84 13.73
C LYS A 180 -6.00 -2.03 12.87
N GLY A 181 -6.61 -1.77 11.71
CA GLY A 181 -6.97 -2.80 10.75
C GLY A 181 -5.76 -3.58 10.26
N GLY A 182 -4.68 -2.88 9.92
CA GLY A 182 -3.43 -3.51 9.52
C GLY A 182 -2.83 -4.41 10.59
N ILE A 183 -2.84 -3.98 11.86
CA ILE A 183 -2.38 -4.78 13.00
C ILE A 183 -3.22 -6.06 13.14
N ALA A 184 -4.54 -5.96 12.99
CA ALA A 184 -5.46 -7.10 13.14
C ALA A 184 -5.24 -8.18 12.06
N TYR A 185 -4.73 -7.81 10.88
CA TYR A 185 -4.56 -8.72 9.73
C TYR A 185 -3.11 -9.09 9.41
N ALA A 186 -2.12 -8.40 10.00
CA ALA A 186 -0.71 -8.73 9.80
C ALA A 186 -0.33 -10.05 10.47
N ASN A 187 0.52 -10.83 9.82
CA ASN A 187 1.10 -12.05 10.41
C ASN A 187 2.11 -11.70 11.52
N LYS A 188 2.79 -10.57 11.36
CA LYS A 188 3.77 -10.07 12.33
C LYS A 188 3.71 -8.55 12.40
N VAL A 189 3.73 -8.01 13.61
CA VAL A 189 3.86 -6.57 13.86
C VAL A 189 5.20 -6.32 14.55
N THR A 190 5.91 -5.28 14.12
CA THR A 190 7.21 -4.88 14.67
C THR A 190 7.24 -3.37 14.91
N THR A 191 8.16 -2.92 15.74
CA THR A 191 8.46 -1.50 15.97
C THR A 191 9.97 -1.25 15.80
N VAL A 192 10.38 0.01 15.69
CA VAL A 192 11.78 0.41 15.46
C VAL A 192 12.49 0.89 16.71
N SER A 193 11.78 1.03 17.84
CA SER A 193 12.36 1.43 19.14
C SER A 193 12.10 0.35 20.19
N ASN A 194 13.10 0.16 21.06
CA ASN A 194 13.01 -0.69 22.25
C ASN A 194 12.18 0.00 23.33
#